data_42411ab0e2f6eb46c96883eb31be5898
#
_entry.id   42411ab0e2f6eb46c96883eb31be5898
#
_cell.length_a   1.000
_cell.length_b   1.000
_cell.length_c   1.000
_cell.angle_alpha   90.00
_cell.angle_beta   90.00
_cell.angle_gamma   90.00
#
_symmetry.space_group_name_H-M   'P 1'
#
loop_
_entity.id
_entity.type
_entity.pdbx_description
1 polymer ?
#
loop_
_entity_poly.entity_id
_entity_poly.type
_entity_poly.pdbx_seq_one_letter_code
_entity_poly.pdbx_strand_id
1 'polypeptide(L)'
;MYQELVPHQKNPFSWNQIWNAEYDKTGSTAFHSYYKNMYLRDANYKKFGFNKFYTLDSKPAITHQDRTDNSPYVNDAASYQNIIDQLNTEEHPQFLQLVTMQNHMTYDNWYFNNQFNQANVTENLNDYERGQINTYAKGVSITDQAVFRQVGVSCLVMYFFRV
;
A
#
# COMPACT_ATOMS: atom_id res chain seq x y z
N MET A 1 -16.55 -3.60 -4.76
CA MET A 1 -17.35 -2.67 -5.59
C MET A 1 -16.63 -2.27 -6.88
N TYR A 2 -15.59 -1.41 -6.92
CA TYR A 2 -14.91 -1.11 -8.20
C TYR A 2 -14.22 -2.35 -8.83
N GLN A 3 -13.66 -3.24 -8.01
CA GLN A 3 -13.02 -4.47 -8.47
C GLN A 3 -13.95 -5.39 -9.26
N GLU A 4 -15.24 -5.31 -9.02
CA GLU A 4 -16.25 -6.09 -9.75
C GLU A 4 -16.75 -5.35 -11.00
N LEU A 5 -16.76 -4.02 -10.96
CA LEU A 5 -17.27 -3.20 -12.05
C LEU A 5 -16.25 -3.03 -13.17
N VAL A 6 -14.96 -2.83 -12.84
CA VAL A 6 -13.90 -2.57 -13.82
C VAL A 6 -13.75 -3.68 -14.87
N PRO A 7 -13.81 -4.99 -14.52
CA PRO A 7 -13.73 -6.05 -15.53
C PRO A 7 -14.81 -5.98 -16.59
N HIS A 8 -15.98 -5.43 -16.26
CA HIS A 8 -17.14 -5.31 -17.17
C HIS A 8 -17.18 -4.00 -17.97
N GLN A 9 -16.36 -3.02 -17.60
CA GLN A 9 -16.26 -1.76 -18.35
C GLN A 9 -15.44 -1.96 -19.62
N LYS A 10 -15.87 -1.36 -20.72
CA LYS A 10 -15.13 -1.40 -21.98
C LYS A 10 -13.84 -0.60 -21.89
N ASN A 11 -13.92 0.61 -21.40
CA ASN A 11 -12.79 1.55 -21.25
C ASN A 11 -12.87 2.21 -19.87
N PRO A 12 -12.38 1.57 -18.80
CA PRO A 12 -12.36 2.19 -17.48
C PRO A 12 -11.33 3.32 -17.48
N PHE A 13 -11.70 4.47 -16.91
CA PHE A 13 -10.80 5.60 -16.78
C PHE A 13 -9.88 5.46 -15.57
N SER A 14 -8.62 5.87 -15.75
CA SER A 14 -7.62 5.94 -14.67
C SER A 14 -6.59 7.03 -14.98
N TRP A 15 -6.04 7.66 -13.93
CA TRP A 15 -5.07 8.76 -14.06
C TRP A 15 -3.79 8.38 -14.80
N ASN A 16 -3.35 7.13 -14.68
CA ASN A 16 -2.18 6.65 -15.43
C ASN A 16 -2.39 6.64 -16.95
N GLN A 17 -3.63 6.62 -17.41
CA GLN A 17 -3.91 6.72 -18.84
C GLN A 17 -3.64 8.13 -19.38
N ILE A 18 -3.96 9.17 -18.60
CA ILE A 18 -3.58 10.55 -18.93
C ILE A 18 -2.05 10.65 -18.93
N TRP A 19 -1.41 10.10 -17.90
CA TRP A 19 0.05 10.07 -17.83
C TRP A 19 0.69 9.39 -19.03
N ASN A 20 0.22 8.20 -19.39
CA ASN A 20 0.74 7.45 -20.53
C ASN A 20 0.55 8.19 -21.87
N ALA A 21 -0.54 8.95 -22.03
CA ALA A 21 -0.78 9.75 -23.22
C ALA A 21 0.16 10.95 -23.32
N GLU A 22 0.50 11.56 -22.18
CA GLU A 22 1.35 12.76 -22.12
C GLU A 22 2.84 12.43 -22.12
N TYR A 23 3.22 11.30 -21.48
CA TYR A 23 4.61 10.88 -21.25
C TYR A 23 4.85 9.45 -21.76
N ASP A 24 4.64 9.25 -23.05
CA ASP A 24 4.64 7.96 -23.77
C ASP A 24 5.81 7.02 -23.44
N LYS A 25 6.97 7.57 -23.06
CA LYS A 25 8.20 6.80 -22.82
C LYS A 25 8.50 6.51 -21.37
N THR A 26 7.80 7.12 -20.44
CA THR A 26 8.12 6.98 -19.01
C THR A 26 7.28 5.91 -18.30
N GLY A 27 6.13 5.61 -18.86
CA GLY A 27 5.25 4.57 -18.36
C GLY A 27 4.68 4.83 -16.97
N SER A 28 3.82 3.94 -16.53
CA SER A 28 3.24 3.97 -15.21
C SER A 28 3.48 2.64 -14.49
N THR A 29 3.84 2.71 -13.20
CA THR A 29 4.15 1.53 -12.38
C THR A 29 3.28 1.51 -11.14
N ALA A 30 2.63 0.39 -10.90
CA ALA A 30 1.87 0.14 -9.69
C ALA A 30 2.57 -0.87 -8.78
N PHE A 31 2.46 -0.65 -7.47
CA PHE A 31 2.96 -1.54 -6.43
C PHE A 31 1.84 -1.93 -5.49
N HIS A 32 1.80 -3.20 -5.11
CA HIS A 32 0.91 -3.70 -4.08
C HIS A 32 1.67 -4.63 -3.15
N SER A 33 1.73 -4.27 -1.87
CA SER A 33 2.47 -5.00 -0.84
C SER A 33 1.75 -6.26 -0.38
N TYR A 34 1.06 -6.94 -1.32
CA TYR A 34 0.37 -8.21 -1.13
C TYR A 34 0.31 -9.01 -2.44
N TYR A 35 -0.52 -10.06 -2.50
CA TYR A 35 -0.69 -10.88 -3.70
C TYR A 35 -1.51 -10.16 -4.78
N LYS A 36 -1.12 -10.32 -6.03
CA LYS A 36 -1.69 -9.61 -7.19
C LYS A 36 -3.19 -9.84 -7.43
N ASN A 37 -3.71 -11.01 -7.03
CA ASN A 37 -5.11 -11.38 -7.25
C ASN A 37 -6.06 -10.75 -6.22
N MET A 38 -5.54 -10.17 -5.13
CA MET A 38 -6.38 -9.52 -4.13
C MET A 38 -7.18 -8.37 -4.76
N TYR A 39 -8.49 -8.40 -4.58
CA TYR A 39 -9.44 -7.46 -5.21
C TYR A 39 -9.34 -7.42 -6.75
N LEU A 40 -8.96 -8.52 -7.39
CA LEU A 40 -8.77 -8.62 -8.84
C LEU A 40 -7.82 -7.55 -9.41
N ARG A 41 -6.81 -7.14 -8.62
CA ARG A 41 -5.91 -6.04 -8.99
C ARG A 41 -5.11 -6.34 -10.25
N ASP A 42 -4.68 -7.57 -10.45
CA ASP A 42 -3.96 -7.99 -11.66
C ASP A 42 -4.77 -7.72 -12.94
N ALA A 43 -6.05 -8.10 -12.95
CA ALA A 43 -6.96 -7.85 -14.06
C ALA A 43 -7.28 -6.35 -14.19
N ASN A 44 -7.59 -5.69 -13.08
CA ASN A 44 -8.00 -4.29 -13.05
C ASN A 44 -6.88 -3.35 -13.46
N TYR A 45 -5.67 -3.54 -12.96
CA TYR A 45 -4.52 -2.67 -13.25
C TYR A 45 -4.04 -2.84 -14.70
N LYS A 46 -4.08 -4.05 -15.23
CA LYS A 46 -3.89 -4.29 -16.67
C LYS A 46 -4.92 -3.53 -17.50
N LYS A 47 -6.18 -3.54 -17.09
CA LYS A 47 -7.26 -2.85 -17.79
C LYS A 47 -7.19 -1.33 -17.66
N PHE A 48 -6.68 -0.83 -16.54
CA PHE A 48 -6.35 0.58 -16.36
C PHE A 48 -5.14 1.04 -17.19
N GLY A 49 -4.37 0.10 -17.76
CA GLY A 49 -3.23 0.43 -18.62
C GLY A 49 -1.94 0.75 -17.86
N PHE A 50 -1.74 0.21 -16.66
CA PHE A 50 -0.42 0.26 -16.01
C PHE A 50 0.59 -0.54 -16.82
N ASN A 51 1.76 0.03 -17.05
CA ASN A 51 2.84 -0.63 -17.79
C ASN A 51 3.53 -1.71 -16.97
N LYS A 52 3.67 -1.49 -15.65
CA LYS A 52 4.26 -2.44 -14.71
C LYS A 52 3.39 -2.56 -13.45
N PHE A 53 3.32 -3.78 -12.91
CA PHE A 53 2.63 -4.04 -11.65
C PHE A 53 3.45 -5.03 -10.81
N TYR A 54 3.99 -4.55 -9.69
CA TYR A 54 4.83 -5.32 -8.77
C TYR A 54 4.07 -5.67 -7.50
N THR A 55 4.19 -6.94 -7.10
CA THR A 55 3.50 -7.53 -5.95
C THR A 55 4.41 -8.55 -5.25
N LEU A 56 3.94 -9.21 -4.19
CA LEU A 56 4.67 -10.32 -3.54
C LEU A 56 4.90 -11.51 -4.49
N ASP A 57 4.00 -11.73 -5.44
CA ASP A 57 4.00 -12.90 -6.34
C ASP A 57 4.16 -12.53 -7.82
N SER A 58 4.49 -11.27 -8.15
CA SER A 58 4.90 -10.89 -9.51
C SER A 58 6.32 -11.38 -9.83
N LYS A 59 6.69 -11.30 -11.11
CA LYS A 59 8.06 -11.64 -11.58
C LYS A 59 8.64 -10.47 -12.36
N PRO A 60 9.59 -9.71 -11.79
CA PRO A 60 10.12 -9.81 -10.42
C PRO A 60 9.08 -9.43 -9.35
N ALA A 61 9.26 -9.93 -8.14
CA ALA A 61 8.50 -9.51 -6.97
C ALA A 61 9.01 -8.17 -6.44
N ILE A 62 8.22 -7.53 -5.55
CA ILE A 62 8.71 -6.38 -4.78
C ILE A 62 9.93 -6.80 -3.95
N THR A 63 10.91 -5.91 -3.82
CA THR A 63 12.20 -6.21 -3.18
C THR A 63 12.11 -6.17 -1.66
N HIS A 64 11.51 -5.11 -1.11
CA HIS A 64 11.38 -4.92 0.33
C HIS A 64 10.06 -5.52 0.80
N GLN A 65 10.16 -6.55 1.67
CA GLN A 65 9.02 -7.35 2.14
C GLN A 65 8.99 -7.49 3.66
N ASP A 66 9.72 -6.62 4.39
CA ASP A 66 9.81 -6.68 5.84
C ASP A 66 8.43 -6.52 6.49
N ARG A 67 8.27 -7.22 7.60
CA ARG A 67 7.05 -7.21 8.42
C ARG A 67 7.38 -6.71 9.82
N THR A 68 6.37 -6.22 10.52
CA THR A 68 6.53 -5.80 11.91
C THR A 68 5.97 -6.87 12.84
N ASP A 69 6.80 -7.40 13.70
CA ASP A 69 6.44 -8.42 14.70
C ASP A 69 5.72 -9.62 14.06
N ASN A 70 4.54 -9.97 14.56
CA ASN A 70 3.72 -11.07 14.03
C ASN A 70 2.71 -10.65 12.96
N SER A 71 2.80 -9.42 12.44
CA SER A 71 1.89 -8.98 11.37
C SER A 71 2.05 -9.85 10.12
N PRO A 72 0.94 -10.32 9.53
CA PRO A 72 1.00 -11.09 8.27
C PRO A 72 1.31 -10.21 7.06
N TYR A 73 1.30 -8.88 7.22
CA TYR A 73 1.43 -7.92 6.14
C TYR A 73 2.82 -7.29 6.09
N VAL A 74 3.26 -6.96 4.87
CA VAL A 74 4.45 -6.14 4.65
C VAL A 74 4.22 -4.78 5.29
N ASN A 75 5.21 -4.28 6.04
CA ASN A 75 5.09 -2.99 6.70
C ASN A 75 5.20 -1.83 5.71
N ASP A 76 4.68 -0.67 6.11
CA ASP A 76 4.61 0.49 5.24
C ASP A 76 6.00 1.07 4.94
N ALA A 77 6.96 0.96 5.85
CA ALA A 77 8.33 1.40 5.60
C ALA A 77 8.97 0.62 4.44
N ALA A 78 8.83 -0.70 4.42
CA ALA A 78 9.29 -1.54 3.32
C ALA A 78 8.51 -1.26 2.02
N SER A 79 7.20 -1.04 2.14
CA SER A 79 6.36 -0.68 0.99
C SER A 79 6.80 0.63 0.34
N TYR A 80 7.11 1.65 1.13
CA TYR A 80 7.62 2.95 0.64
C TYR A 80 9.02 2.82 0.05
N GLN A 81 9.88 1.97 0.63
CA GLN A 81 11.23 1.78 0.10
C GLN A 81 11.21 1.22 -1.33
N ASN A 82 10.26 0.34 -1.67
CA ASN A 82 10.09 -0.12 -3.05
C ASN A 82 9.78 1.05 -4.03
N ILE A 83 9.00 2.03 -3.59
CA ILE A 83 8.71 3.23 -4.40
C ILE A 83 9.95 4.12 -4.53
N ILE A 84 10.69 4.32 -3.45
CA ILE A 84 11.90 5.14 -3.45
C ILE A 84 12.96 4.53 -4.37
N ASP A 85 13.15 3.23 -4.31
CA ASP A 85 14.09 2.54 -5.18
C ASP A 85 13.68 2.69 -6.66
N GLN A 86 12.38 2.56 -6.95
CA GLN A 86 11.87 2.78 -8.32
C GLN A 86 12.11 4.21 -8.78
N LEU A 87 11.89 5.22 -7.94
CA LEU A 87 12.15 6.62 -8.27
C LEU A 87 13.61 6.87 -8.65
N ASN A 88 14.53 6.18 -7.98
CA ASN A 88 15.96 6.32 -8.20
C ASN A 88 16.47 5.56 -9.43
N THR A 89 15.64 4.79 -10.11
CA THR A 89 16.06 4.03 -11.29
C THR A 89 16.08 4.84 -12.57
N GLU A 90 15.39 5.98 -12.62
CA GLU A 90 15.17 6.73 -13.84
C GLU A 90 15.26 8.25 -13.62
N GLU A 91 15.90 8.96 -14.53
CA GLU A 91 16.10 10.42 -14.42
C GLU A 91 14.90 11.24 -14.92
N HIS A 92 13.92 10.60 -15.55
CA HIS A 92 12.73 11.27 -16.08
C HIS A 92 11.52 11.12 -15.14
N PRO A 93 10.47 11.93 -15.30
CA PRO A 93 9.26 11.84 -14.51
C PRO A 93 8.62 10.46 -14.57
N GLN A 94 8.10 9.97 -13.45
CA GLN A 94 7.43 8.67 -13.32
C GLN A 94 6.04 8.84 -12.69
N PHE A 95 5.08 8.01 -13.12
CA PHE A 95 3.81 7.86 -12.43
C PHE A 95 3.83 6.57 -11.61
N LEU A 96 3.85 6.72 -10.29
CA LEU A 96 3.92 5.59 -9.37
C LEU A 96 2.66 5.53 -8.50
N GLN A 97 2.07 4.35 -8.38
CA GLN A 97 0.95 4.09 -7.48
C GLN A 97 1.33 2.99 -6.50
N LEU A 98 1.10 3.22 -5.21
CA LEU A 98 1.30 2.23 -4.16
C LEU A 98 0.00 1.94 -3.41
N VAL A 99 -0.26 0.67 -3.17
CA VAL A 99 -1.29 0.21 -2.22
C VAL A 99 -0.62 -0.64 -1.16
N THR A 100 -0.63 -0.14 0.07
CA THR A 100 -0.05 -0.82 1.24
C THR A 100 -1.08 -1.74 1.92
N MET A 101 -0.60 -2.62 2.81
CA MET A 101 -1.43 -3.60 3.50
C MET A 101 -1.26 -3.61 5.02
N GLN A 102 -0.30 -2.87 5.58
CA GLN A 102 0.03 -2.93 7.01
C GLN A 102 -1.20 -2.78 7.92
N ASN A 103 -2.12 -1.90 7.57
CA ASN A 103 -3.32 -1.62 8.36
C ASN A 103 -4.59 -2.29 7.82
N HIS A 104 -4.44 -3.39 7.08
CA HIS A 104 -5.58 -4.19 6.64
C HIS A 104 -6.05 -5.13 7.78
N MET A 105 -7.35 -5.38 7.86
CA MET A 105 -7.91 -6.37 8.80
C MET A 105 -7.41 -7.79 8.43
N THR A 106 -7.39 -8.72 9.36
CA THR A 106 -7.83 -8.73 10.76
C THR A 106 -6.79 -8.06 11.65
N TYR A 107 -7.16 -7.70 12.90
CA TYR A 107 -6.27 -7.00 13.82
C TYR A 107 -6.04 -7.90 15.07
N ASP A 108 -5.29 -8.99 14.89
CA ASP A 108 -5.19 -10.08 15.86
C ASP A 108 -4.03 -9.90 16.86
N ASN A 109 -3.87 -8.70 17.40
CA ASN A 109 -2.87 -8.37 18.43
C ASN A 109 -1.42 -8.72 18.01
N TRP A 110 -1.06 -8.39 16.79
CA TRP A 110 0.22 -8.75 16.17
C TRP A 110 1.45 -8.08 16.77
N TYR A 111 1.28 -6.85 17.33
CA TYR A 111 2.39 -6.01 17.69
C TYR A 111 2.83 -6.19 19.14
N PHE A 112 4.13 -6.42 19.35
CA PHE A 112 4.73 -6.49 20.66
C PHE A 112 4.81 -5.10 21.31
N ASN A 113 4.81 -5.04 22.64
CA ASN A 113 4.94 -3.80 23.41
C ASN A 113 3.99 -2.68 22.92
N ASN A 114 2.73 -3.03 22.68
CA ASN A 114 1.73 -2.09 22.19
C ASN A 114 1.29 -1.15 23.33
N GLN A 115 1.75 0.11 23.27
CA GLN A 115 1.41 1.14 24.27
C GLN A 115 -0.09 1.43 24.38
N PHE A 116 -0.87 1.17 23.33
CA PHE A 116 -2.31 1.39 23.34
C PHE A 116 -3.07 0.36 24.19
N ASN A 117 -2.47 -0.77 24.53
CA ASN A 117 -3.08 -1.74 25.42
C ASN A 117 -3.32 -1.18 26.84
N GLN A 118 -2.47 -0.26 27.29
CA GLN A 118 -2.61 0.41 28.59
C GLN A 118 -3.41 1.72 28.49
N ALA A 119 -3.34 2.39 27.35
CA ALA A 119 -3.98 3.69 27.15
C ALA A 119 -5.47 3.60 26.80
N ASN A 120 -5.95 2.45 26.32
CA ASN A 120 -7.34 2.29 25.93
C ASN A 120 -8.24 2.07 27.14
N VAL A 121 -8.94 3.12 27.51
CA VAL A 121 -9.92 3.14 28.61
C VAL A 121 -11.37 3.13 28.12
N THR A 122 -11.61 2.76 26.87
CA THR A 122 -12.94 2.73 26.27
C THR A 122 -13.84 1.75 27.03
N GLU A 123 -14.96 2.25 27.54
CA GLU A 123 -15.99 1.46 28.20
C GLU A 123 -16.85 0.70 27.17
N ASN A 124 -17.56 -0.33 27.65
CA ASN A 124 -18.51 -1.13 26.85
C ASN A 124 -17.90 -1.93 25.68
N LEU A 125 -16.60 -2.17 25.70
CA LEU A 125 -15.93 -3.08 24.76
C LEU A 125 -15.45 -4.34 25.51
N ASN A 126 -15.60 -5.49 24.87
CA ASN A 126 -14.94 -6.70 25.36
C ASN A 126 -13.43 -6.69 25.03
N ASP A 127 -12.67 -7.63 25.61
CA ASP A 127 -11.21 -7.67 25.44
C ASP A 127 -10.77 -7.91 24.00
N TYR A 128 -11.53 -8.66 23.22
CA TYR A 128 -11.26 -8.90 21.80
C TYR A 128 -11.41 -7.62 20.98
N GLU A 129 -12.53 -6.91 21.13
CA GLU A 129 -12.79 -5.65 20.45
C GLU A 129 -11.75 -4.59 20.81
N ARG A 130 -11.40 -4.51 22.08
CA ARG A 130 -10.34 -3.63 22.59
C ARG A 130 -8.98 -3.98 21.97
N GLY A 131 -8.65 -5.27 21.88
CA GLY A 131 -7.43 -5.76 21.26
C GLY A 131 -7.34 -5.39 19.77
N GLN A 132 -8.44 -5.48 19.04
CA GLN A 132 -8.48 -5.07 17.63
C GLN A 132 -8.22 -3.56 17.44
N ILE A 133 -8.88 -2.72 18.25
CA ILE A 133 -8.68 -1.27 18.22
C ILE A 133 -7.23 -0.92 18.55
N ASN A 134 -6.66 -1.53 19.57
CA ASN A 134 -5.29 -1.29 19.99
C ASN A 134 -4.28 -1.71 18.92
N THR A 135 -4.52 -2.84 18.26
CA THR A 135 -3.68 -3.31 17.14
C THR A 135 -3.75 -2.35 15.97
N TYR A 136 -4.93 -1.89 15.60
CA TYR A 136 -5.10 -0.89 14.54
C TYR A 136 -4.40 0.43 14.89
N ALA A 137 -4.59 0.94 16.12
CA ALA A 137 -3.94 2.18 16.58
C ALA A 137 -2.41 2.08 16.53
N LYS A 138 -1.85 0.94 16.93
CA LYS A 138 -0.41 0.68 16.82
C LYS A 138 0.04 0.66 15.36
N GLY A 139 -0.68 -0.01 14.49
CA GLY A 139 -0.38 -0.05 13.06
C GLY A 139 -0.38 1.36 12.44
N VAL A 140 -1.36 2.19 12.73
CA VAL A 140 -1.41 3.60 12.26
C VAL A 140 -0.23 4.39 12.79
N SER A 141 0.16 4.22 14.06
CA SER A 141 1.34 4.88 14.63
C SER A 141 2.64 4.47 13.93
N ILE A 142 2.77 3.21 13.52
CA ILE A 142 3.94 2.73 12.75
C ILE A 142 3.95 3.34 11.35
N THR A 143 2.79 3.41 10.70
CA THR A 143 2.63 4.07 9.39
C THR A 143 3.03 5.54 9.46
N ASP A 144 2.56 6.27 10.47
CA ASP A 144 2.90 7.69 10.68
C ASP A 144 4.42 7.90 10.78
N GLN A 145 5.09 7.06 11.57
CA GLN A 145 6.56 7.08 11.68
C GLN A 145 7.26 6.77 10.34
N ALA A 146 6.72 5.83 9.55
CA ALA A 146 7.27 5.49 8.25
C ALA A 146 7.13 6.66 7.26
N VAL A 147 5.97 7.32 7.22
CA VAL A 147 5.74 8.52 6.40
C VAL A 147 6.69 9.64 6.79
N PHE A 148 6.80 9.94 8.08
CA PHE A 148 7.65 11.03 8.58
C PHE A 148 9.12 10.83 8.20
N ARG A 149 9.64 9.61 8.32
CA ARG A 149 11.04 9.30 7.97
C ARG A 149 11.33 9.46 6.49
N GLN A 150 10.34 9.25 5.64
CA GLN A 150 10.54 9.23 4.18
C GLN A 150 10.23 10.58 3.51
N VAL A 151 9.31 11.36 4.03
CA VAL A 151 9.04 12.73 3.53
C VAL A 151 10.23 13.65 3.78
N GLY A 152 11.06 13.39 4.80
CA GLY A 152 12.31 14.11 5.06
C GLY A 152 13.42 13.88 4.02
N VAL A 153 13.30 12.90 3.13
CA VAL A 153 14.35 12.50 2.18
C VAL A 153 14.03 12.91 0.73
N SER A 154 12.77 13.19 0.40
CA SER A 154 12.41 13.55 -0.97
C SER A 154 11.18 14.46 -0.97
N CYS A 155 11.27 15.58 -1.67
CA CYS A 155 10.10 16.40 -2.00
C CYS A 155 9.20 15.63 -2.96
N LEU A 156 8.43 14.68 -2.43
CA LEU A 156 7.61 13.75 -3.18
C LEU A 156 6.14 14.12 -3.04
N VAL A 157 5.48 14.39 -4.14
CA VAL A 157 4.01 14.45 -4.17
C VAL A 157 3.52 13.00 -4.23
N MET A 158 3.23 12.42 -3.08
CA MET A 158 2.59 11.10 -3.00
C MET A 158 1.08 11.28 -2.88
N TYR A 159 0.32 10.72 -3.81
CA TYR A 159 -1.13 10.60 -3.69
C TYR A 159 -1.46 9.27 -3.01
N PHE A 160 -1.94 9.34 -1.77
CA PHE A 160 -2.45 8.18 -1.05
C PHE A 160 -3.95 8.04 -1.28
N PHE A 161 -4.38 6.92 -1.84
CA PHE A 161 -5.77 6.51 -1.78
C PHE A 161 -5.91 5.50 -0.62
N ARG A 162 -6.59 5.92 0.46
CA ARG A 162 -7.11 4.98 1.45
C ARG A 162 -8.35 4.32 0.88
N VAL A 163 -8.34 2.99 0.84
CA VAL A 163 -9.54 2.16 0.62
C VAL A 163 -9.93 1.57 1.97
#